data_02fc3c814f0792b5b2fd790b9e5c8a62
#
_entry.id   02fc3c814f0792b5b2fd790b9e5c8a62
#
_cell.length_a   1.000
_cell.length_b   1.000
_cell.length_c   1.000
_cell.angle_alpha   90.00
_cell.angle_beta   90.00
_cell.angle_gamma   90.00
#
_symmetry.space_group_name_H-M   'P 1'
#
loop_
_entity.id
_entity.type
_entity.pdbx_description
1 polymer ?
#
loop_
_entity_poly.entity_id
_entity_poly.type
_entity_poly.pdbx_seq_one_letter_code
_entity_poly.pdbx_strand_id
1 'polypeptide(L)'
;MDKKQLKGIFAGIGYFLLYACLMMVFQMLYTFVIMGISYIGGTRKETDFMSFANNNLLTAALLTIVSVGVIFYLIFKRRGKSVKIEWKLLPFTSKALVISVIAAVAYSVFFSLLANYISPEGANPIFRSANYFSGIAPGLGFFLMLLNLLVAAPVVEEIVMRGVVYTRIENAVGSKSAIIISSLLFGLMHVSAGGLILAIGAALMGLVFALIFAKTNSLWVCIVAHSFANIPDLVLYLYK
;
A
#
# COMPACT_ATOMS: atom_id res chain seq x y z
N MET A 1 1.72 25.04 19.32
CA MET A 1 0.69 24.25 18.60
C MET A 1 -0.60 24.30 19.41
N ASP A 2 -1.68 24.70 18.81
CA ASP A 2 -2.97 24.81 19.51
C ASP A 2 -3.72 23.46 19.59
N LYS A 3 -4.82 23.41 20.39
CA LYS A 3 -5.62 22.17 20.57
C LYS A 3 -6.24 21.65 19.26
N LYS A 4 -6.54 22.54 18.30
CA LYS A 4 -7.14 22.17 17.01
C LYS A 4 -6.09 21.49 16.11
N GLN A 5 -4.86 22.00 16.11
CA GLN A 5 -3.73 21.42 15.38
C GLN A 5 -3.40 20.03 15.91
N LEU A 6 -3.29 19.87 17.24
CA LEU A 6 -3.07 18.56 17.86
C LEU A 6 -4.16 17.55 17.48
N LYS A 7 -5.45 17.96 17.57
CA LYS A 7 -6.58 17.10 17.20
C LYS A 7 -6.51 16.62 15.75
N GLY A 8 -6.07 17.46 14.82
CA GLY A 8 -5.94 17.09 13.42
C GLY A 8 -4.82 16.08 13.17
N ILE A 9 -3.65 16.26 13.81
CA ILE A 9 -2.54 15.31 13.74
C ILE A 9 -2.96 13.95 14.33
N PHE A 10 -3.52 13.95 15.54
CA PHE A 10 -3.99 12.71 16.17
C PHE A 10 -5.09 12.02 15.36
N ALA A 11 -5.97 12.78 14.69
CA ALA A 11 -6.95 12.19 13.78
C ALA A 11 -6.28 11.51 12.58
N GLY A 12 -5.27 12.13 11.97
CA GLY A 12 -4.50 11.51 10.87
C GLY A 12 -3.80 10.22 11.32
N ILE A 13 -3.06 10.29 12.43
CA ILE A 13 -2.40 9.11 13.03
C ILE A 13 -3.42 8.03 13.43
N GLY A 14 -4.56 8.42 14.00
CA GLY A 14 -5.64 7.49 14.38
C GLY A 14 -6.19 6.72 13.17
N TYR A 15 -6.37 7.38 12.01
CA TYR A 15 -6.75 6.68 10.78
C TYR A 15 -5.66 5.75 10.25
N PHE A 16 -4.41 6.14 10.36
CA PHE A 16 -3.29 5.25 10.04
C PHE A 16 -3.29 4.01 10.94
N LEU A 17 -3.43 4.18 12.25
CA LEU A 17 -3.49 3.05 13.19
C LEU A 17 -4.72 2.17 12.93
N LEU A 18 -5.87 2.77 12.63
CA LEU A 18 -7.06 2.00 12.23
C LEU A 18 -6.78 1.17 10.97
N TYR A 19 -6.15 1.75 9.96
CA TYR A 19 -5.74 1.04 8.75
C TYR A 19 -4.82 -0.14 9.08
N ALA A 20 -3.75 0.09 9.85
CA ALA A 20 -2.80 -0.95 10.23
C ALA A 20 -3.46 -2.08 11.04
N CYS A 21 -4.32 -1.74 12.00
CA CYS A 21 -5.09 -2.72 12.77
C CYS A 21 -6.02 -3.55 11.88
N LEU A 22 -6.76 -2.90 10.98
CA LEU A 22 -7.68 -3.61 10.07
C LEU A 22 -6.91 -4.54 9.12
N MET A 23 -5.76 -4.07 8.57
CA MET A 23 -4.90 -4.92 7.75
C MET A 23 -4.47 -6.18 8.49
N MET A 24 -3.99 -6.04 9.73
CA MET A 24 -3.56 -7.17 10.56
C MET A 24 -4.72 -8.13 10.87
N VAL A 25 -5.84 -7.60 11.35
CA VAL A 25 -7.00 -8.42 11.75
C VAL A 25 -7.58 -9.17 10.56
N PHE A 26 -7.80 -8.50 9.43
CA PHE A 26 -8.35 -9.17 8.24
C PHE A 26 -7.37 -10.15 7.62
N GLN A 27 -6.07 -9.84 7.61
CA GLN A 27 -5.05 -10.78 7.12
C GLN A 27 -5.09 -12.09 7.93
N MET A 28 -5.14 -12.01 9.26
CA MET A 28 -5.27 -13.19 10.12
C MET A 28 -6.60 -13.91 9.87
N LEU A 29 -7.72 -13.17 9.85
CA LEU A 29 -9.05 -13.73 9.64
C LEU A 29 -9.12 -14.51 8.33
N TYR A 30 -8.72 -13.92 7.21
CA TYR A 30 -8.77 -14.58 5.92
C TYR A 30 -7.83 -15.77 5.82
N THR A 31 -6.63 -15.70 6.44
CA THR A 31 -5.75 -16.86 6.52
C THR A 31 -6.40 -18.02 7.25
N PHE A 32 -7.07 -17.77 8.39
CA PHE A 32 -7.80 -18.82 9.13
C PHE A 32 -9.01 -19.33 8.35
N VAL A 33 -9.77 -18.47 7.69
CA VAL A 33 -10.94 -18.88 6.88
C VAL A 33 -10.50 -19.78 5.72
N ILE A 34 -9.48 -19.39 4.96
CA ILE A 34 -8.95 -20.18 3.85
C ILE A 34 -8.42 -21.52 4.36
N MET A 35 -7.74 -21.54 5.49
CA MET A 35 -7.27 -22.76 6.13
C MET A 35 -8.43 -23.69 6.54
N GLY A 36 -9.50 -23.15 7.14
CA GLY A 36 -10.70 -23.91 7.51
C GLY A 36 -11.39 -24.53 6.30
N ILE A 37 -11.55 -23.76 5.21
CA ILE A 37 -12.13 -24.26 3.94
C ILE A 37 -11.28 -25.40 3.35
N SER A 38 -9.96 -25.24 3.32
CA SER A 38 -9.04 -26.27 2.83
C SER A 38 -9.05 -27.55 3.67
N TYR A 39 -9.23 -27.41 4.99
CA TYR A 39 -9.37 -28.55 5.90
C TYR A 39 -10.67 -29.32 5.64
N ILE A 40 -11.81 -28.64 5.57
CA ILE A 40 -13.13 -29.23 5.33
C ILE A 40 -13.19 -29.87 3.94
N GLY A 41 -12.58 -29.22 2.93
CA GLY A 41 -12.54 -29.72 1.55
C GLY A 41 -11.58 -30.91 1.32
N GLY A 42 -10.89 -31.39 2.35
CA GLY A 42 -9.94 -32.50 2.24
C GLY A 42 -8.74 -32.23 1.35
N THR A 43 -8.50 -30.98 0.96
CA THR A 43 -7.38 -30.58 0.09
C THR A 43 -6.08 -30.33 0.87
N ARG A 44 -6.14 -30.34 2.19
CA ARG A 44 -5.01 -30.06 3.05
C ARG A 44 -4.08 -31.28 3.13
N LYS A 45 -2.88 -31.10 2.62
CA LYS A 45 -1.76 -32.02 2.79
C LYS A 45 -0.70 -31.51 3.78
N GLU A 46 -0.76 -30.22 4.15
CA GLU A 46 0.22 -29.57 4.99
C GLU A 46 -0.26 -29.57 6.45
N THR A 47 0.63 -29.97 7.34
CA THR A 47 0.40 -30.01 8.80
C THR A 47 0.89 -28.73 9.47
N ASP A 48 1.70 -27.92 8.76
CA ASP A 48 2.30 -26.69 9.28
C ASP A 48 1.50 -25.45 8.87
N PHE A 49 1.06 -24.68 9.89
CA PHE A 49 0.32 -23.43 9.70
C PHE A 49 1.11 -22.38 8.90
N MET A 50 2.44 -22.29 9.13
CA MET A 50 3.25 -21.26 8.47
C MET A 50 3.40 -21.53 6.97
N SER A 51 3.59 -22.79 6.58
CA SER A 51 3.63 -23.19 5.18
C SER A 51 2.30 -22.91 4.48
N PHE A 52 1.18 -23.28 5.12
CA PHE A 52 -0.15 -22.98 4.59
C PHE A 52 -0.40 -21.47 4.46
N ALA A 53 -0.06 -20.69 5.47
CA ALA A 53 -0.23 -19.25 5.47
C ALA A 53 0.57 -18.60 4.33
N ASN A 54 1.82 -19.03 4.12
CA ASN A 54 2.66 -18.52 3.03
C ASN A 54 2.07 -18.84 1.65
N ASN A 55 1.59 -20.07 1.43
CA ASN A 55 1.00 -20.50 0.16
C ASN A 55 -0.31 -19.78 -0.20
N ASN A 56 -1.03 -19.25 0.79
CA ASN A 56 -2.31 -18.54 0.59
C ASN A 56 -2.24 -17.04 0.88
N LEU A 57 -1.05 -16.52 1.16
CA LEU A 57 -0.87 -15.14 1.61
C LEU A 57 -1.40 -14.12 0.61
N LEU A 58 -1.19 -14.34 -0.69
CA LEU A 58 -1.64 -13.41 -1.73
C LEU A 58 -3.16 -13.30 -1.79
N THR A 59 -3.88 -14.43 -1.73
CA THR A 59 -5.35 -14.43 -1.72
C THR A 59 -5.87 -13.73 -0.48
N ALA A 60 -5.30 -14.03 0.70
CA ALA A 60 -5.66 -13.36 1.94
C ALA A 60 -5.33 -11.86 1.89
N ALA A 61 -4.19 -11.46 1.33
CA ALA A 61 -3.79 -10.06 1.19
C ALA A 61 -4.74 -9.28 0.27
N LEU A 62 -5.14 -9.85 -0.87
CA LEU A 62 -6.09 -9.20 -1.77
C LEU A 62 -7.46 -9.01 -1.11
N LEU A 63 -7.98 -10.03 -0.43
CA LEU A 63 -9.24 -9.93 0.31
C LEU A 63 -9.15 -8.90 1.42
N THR A 64 -8.02 -8.86 2.14
CA THR A 64 -7.74 -7.90 3.20
C THR A 64 -7.78 -6.46 2.67
N ILE A 65 -6.99 -6.16 1.65
CA ILE A 65 -6.88 -4.79 1.13
C ILE A 65 -8.22 -4.27 0.57
N VAL A 66 -8.97 -5.13 -0.12
CA VAL A 66 -10.30 -4.78 -0.63
C VAL A 66 -11.28 -4.52 0.52
N SER A 67 -11.30 -5.38 1.55
CA SER A 67 -12.17 -5.20 2.72
C SER A 67 -11.88 -3.91 3.47
N VAL A 68 -10.61 -3.60 3.67
CA VAL A 68 -10.17 -2.34 4.31
C VAL A 68 -10.58 -1.13 3.46
N GLY A 69 -10.41 -1.20 2.14
CA GLY A 69 -10.87 -0.15 1.23
C GLY A 69 -12.38 0.10 1.32
N VAL A 70 -13.17 -0.96 1.35
CA VAL A 70 -14.63 -0.87 1.53
C VAL A 70 -14.98 -0.24 2.88
N ILE A 71 -14.33 -0.64 3.97
CA ILE A 71 -14.57 -0.05 5.30
C ILE A 71 -14.27 1.45 5.29
N PHE A 72 -13.13 1.87 4.74
CA PHE A 72 -12.80 3.30 4.63
C PHE A 72 -13.85 4.04 3.79
N TYR A 73 -14.25 3.48 2.65
CA TYR A 73 -15.34 4.05 1.83
C TYR A 73 -16.62 4.23 2.65
N LEU A 74 -17.06 3.21 3.38
CA LEU A 74 -18.28 3.27 4.20
C LEU A 74 -18.19 4.28 5.34
N ILE A 75 -17.04 4.37 6.02
CA ILE A 75 -16.79 5.36 7.08
C ILE A 75 -16.96 6.78 6.52
N PHE A 76 -16.40 7.06 5.34
CA PHE A 76 -16.45 8.40 4.75
C PHE A 76 -17.83 8.70 4.11
N LYS A 77 -18.45 7.71 3.46
CA LYS A 77 -19.81 7.84 2.92
C LYS A 77 -20.84 8.22 4.00
N ARG A 78 -20.75 7.63 5.20
CA ARG A 78 -21.66 7.92 6.34
C ARG A 78 -21.55 9.35 6.88
N ARG A 79 -20.52 10.10 6.53
CA ARG A 79 -20.33 11.50 6.98
C ARG A 79 -21.17 12.51 6.19
N GLY A 80 -21.97 12.08 5.22
CA GLY A 80 -22.85 12.94 4.42
C GLY A 80 -22.13 13.87 3.45
N LYS A 81 -20.78 13.75 3.33
CA LYS A 81 -19.99 14.51 2.36
C LYS A 81 -19.68 13.66 1.13
N SER A 82 -19.46 14.30 0.00
CA SER A 82 -19.01 13.59 -1.18
C SER A 82 -17.63 13.00 -0.98
N VAL A 83 -17.52 11.67 -1.01
CA VAL A 83 -16.24 10.95 -0.94
C VAL A 83 -15.26 11.44 -1.99
N LYS A 84 -15.75 11.78 -3.20
CA LYS A 84 -14.97 12.36 -4.28
C LYS A 84 -14.24 13.63 -3.86
N ILE A 85 -14.91 14.50 -3.09
CA ILE A 85 -14.34 15.78 -2.62
C ILE A 85 -13.42 15.53 -1.42
N GLU A 86 -13.84 14.72 -0.45
CA GLU A 86 -13.05 14.45 0.77
C GLU A 86 -11.71 13.77 0.45
N TRP A 87 -11.68 12.86 -0.53
CA TRP A 87 -10.46 12.16 -0.97
C TRP A 87 -9.74 12.87 -2.11
N LYS A 88 -10.21 14.05 -2.52
CA LYS A 88 -9.60 14.80 -3.64
C LYS A 88 -9.47 13.95 -4.92
N LEU A 89 -10.51 13.18 -5.27
CA LEU A 89 -10.61 12.49 -6.55
C LEU A 89 -10.92 13.51 -7.66
N LEU A 90 -10.03 14.47 -7.85
CA LEU A 90 -10.19 15.63 -8.71
C LEU A 90 -9.57 15.40 -10.09
N PRO A 91 -10.04 16.12 -11.12
CA PRO A 91 -9.43 16.11 -12.45
C PRO A 91 -7.96 16.53 -12.40
N PHE A 92 -7.20 16.09 -13.39
CA PHE A 92 -5.78 16.39 -13.55
C PHE A 92 -5.43 16.62 -15.01
N THR A 93 -4.26 17.23 -15.26
CA THR A 93 -3.75 17.40 -16.62
C THR A 93 -2.87 16.21 -17.01
N SER A 94 -2.87 15.85 -18.31
CA SER A 94 -2.01 14.79 -18.83
C SER A 94 -0.52 15.05 -18.52
N LYS A 95 -0.10 16.33 -18.59
CA LYS A 95 1.27 16.73 -18.24
C LYS A 95 1.61 16.41 -16.78
N ALA A 96 0.71 16.73 -15.84
CA ALA A 96 0.91 16.43 -14.42
C ALA A 96 1.00 14.93 -14.18
N LEU A 97 0.15 14.14 -14.83
CA LEU A 97 0.18 12.68 -14.74
C LEU A 97 1.51 12.12 -15.25
N VAL A 98 1.92 12.47 -16.47
CA VAL A 98 3.16 11.95 -17.08
C VAL A 98 4.38 12.28 -16.23
N ILE A 99 4.52 13.54 -15.78
CA ILE A 99 5.65 13.94 -14.92
C ILE A 99 5.64 13.13 -13.61
N SER A 100 4.48 12.93 -13.01
CA SER A 100 4.33 12.19 -11.76
C SER A 100 4.69 10.70 -11.91
N VAL A 101 4.24 10.07 -12.99
CA VAL A 101 4.60 8.68 -13.33
C VAL A 101 6.11 8.55 -13.55
N ILE A 102 6.71 9.44 -14.34
CA ILE A 102 8.16 9.42 -14.59
C ILE A 102 8.93 9.56 -13.27
N ALA A 103 8.55 10.50 -12.40
CA ALA A 103 9.23 10.71 -11.12
C ALA A 103 9.11 9.48 -10.21
N ALA A 104 7.93 8.87 -10.14
CA ALA A 104 7.70 7.69 -9.31
C ALA A 104 8.45 6.44 -9.83
N VAL A 105 8.41 6.20 -11.14
CA VAL A 105 9.15 5.09 -11.77
C VAL A 105 10.66 5.28 -11.66
N ALA A 106 11.18 6.49 -11.91
CA ALA A 106 12.60 6.79 -11.77
C ALA A 106 13.10 6.53 -10.34
N TYR A 107 12.32 6.95 -9.34
CA TYR A 107 12.63 6.63 -7.95
C TYR A 107 12.59 5.12 -7.68
N SER A 108 11.57 4.41 -8.15
CA SER A 108 11.45 2.95 -7.96
C SER A 108 12.65 2.22 -8.56
N VAL A 109 13.03 2.51 -9.80
CA VAL A 109 14.21 1.93 -10.44
C VAL A 109 15.48 2.22 -9.64
N PHE A 110 15.69 3.48 -9.26
CA PHE A 110 16.84 3.89 -8.46
C PHE A 110 16.92 3.11 -7.14
N PHE A 111 15.81 3.06 -6.40
CA PHE A 111 15.78 2.37 -5.11
C PHE A 111 15.97 0.87 -5.25
N SER A 112 15.35 0.24 -6.25
CA SER A 112 15.50 -1.20 -6.50
C SER A 112 16.95 -1.57 -6.85
N LEU A 113 17.64 -0.76 -7.66
CA LEU A 113 19.06 -0.95 -7.96
C LEU A 113 19.93 -0.76 -6.71
N LEU A 114 19.68 0.29 -5.94
CA LEU A 114 20.41 0.58 -4.70
C LEU A 114 20.21 -0.54 -3.66
N ALA A 115 18.96 -1.01 -3.47
CA ALA A 115 18.63 -2.06 -2.54
C ALA A 115 19.31 -3.39 -2.92
N ASN A 116 19.33 -3.75 -4.20
CA ASN A 116 20.07 -4.90 -4.69
C ASN A 116 21.59 -4.78 -4.50
N TYR A 117 22.16 -3.58 -4.61
CA TYR A 117 23.58 -3.35 -4.37
C TYR A 117 23.95 -3.49 -2.88
N ILE A 118 23.11 -2.96 -1.97
CA ILE A 118 23.37 -2.98 -0.51
C ILE A 118 23.13 -4.38 0.09
N SER A 119 22.14 -5.10 -0.41
CA SER A 119 21.74 -6.42 0.13
C SER A 119 21.29 -7.35 -1.00
N PRO A 120 22.24 -7.97 -1.72
CA PRO A 120 21.93 -8.82 -2.87
C PRO A 120 20.99 -9.99 -2.53
N GLU A 121 21.05 -10.48 -1.28
CA GLU A 121 20.32 -11.68 -0.86
C GLU A 121 18.98 -11.39 -0.17
N GLY A 122 18.60 -10.14 0.07
CA GLY A 122 17.42 -9.92 0.90
C GLY A 122 16.76 -8.56 0.90
N ALA A 123 17.23 -7.61 0.11
CA ALA A 123 16.75 -6.24 0.21
C ALA A 123 15.45 -5.97 -0.56
N ASN A 124 15.08 -6.82 -1.51
CA ASN A 124 13.85 -6.60 -2.25
C ASN A 124 12.71 -7.43 -1.65
N PRO A 125 11.68 -6.78 -1.08
CA PRO A 125 10.56 -7.46 -0.46
C PRO A 125 9.74 -8.27 -1.46
N ILE A 126 9.69 -7.88 -2.73
CA ILE A 126 9.06 -8.67 -3.79
C ILE A 126 9.87 -9.95 -4.03
N PHE A 127 11.21 -9.94 -3.88
CA PHE A 127 12.02 -11.15 -3.99
C PHE A 127 11.89 -12.07 -2.76
N ARG A 128 11.65 -11.54 -1.56
CA ARG A 128 11.18 -12.36 -0.42
C ARG A 128 9.78 -12.88 -0.67
N SER A 129 8.94 -12.13 -1.34
CA SER A 129 7.60 -12.55 -1.73
C SER A 129 7.59 -13.49 -2.95
N ALA A 130 8.73 -13.79 -3.59
CA ALA A 130 8.81 -14.90 -4.55
C ALA A 130 8.36 -16.23 -3.93
N ASN A 131 8.67 -16.43 -2.65
CA ASN A 131 8.10 -17.52 -1.87
C ASN A 131 6.59 -17.38 -1.64
N TYR A 132 6.03 -16.17 -1.68
CA TYR A 132 4.59 -15.92 -1.60
C TYR A 132 3.84 -16.40 -2.85
N PHE A 133 4.52 -16.50 -3.99
CA PHE A 133 3.90 -16.86 -5.27
C PHE A 133 4.20 -18.29 -5.70
N SER A 134 5.16 -18.96 -5.06
CA SER A 134 5.59 -20.31 -5.45
C SER A 134 4.54 -21.41 -5.26
N GLY A 135 3.52 -21.17 -4.42
CA GLY A 135 2.43 -22.11 -4.17
C GLY A 135 1.14 -21.85 -4.97
N ILE A 136 1.11 -20.80 -5.80
CA ILE A 136 -0.09 -20.42 -6.53
C ILE A 136 -0.05 -21.02 -7.94
N ALA A 137 -1.17 -21.59 -8.38
CA ALA A 137 -1.29 -22.16 -9.73
C ALA A 137 -0.86 -21.14 -10.79
N PRO A 138 0.01 -21.53 -11.75
CA PRO A 138 0.40 -20.67 -12.85
C PRO A 138 -0.83 -20.07 -13.55
N GLY A 139 -0.83 -18.79 -13.81
CA GLY A 139 -1.95 -18.05 -14.42
C GLY A 139 -2.83 -17.32 -13.41
N LEU A 140 -3.60 -17.99 -12.58
CA LEU A 140 -4.47 -17.31 -11.60
C LEU A 140 -3.67 -16.56 -10.55
N GLY A 141 -2.63 -17.18 -9.99
CA GLY A 141 -1.78 -16.52 -9.00
C GLY A 141 -1.08 -15.29 -9.54
N PHE A 142 -0.55 -15.38 -10.76
CA PHE A 142 0.04 -14.24 -11.44
C PHE A 142 -0.97 -13.10 -11.66
N PHE A 143 -2.19 -13.44 -12.09
CA PHE A 143 -3.27 -12.48 -12.27
C PHE A 143 -3.65 -11.80 -10.94
N LEU A 144 -3.80 -12.56 -9.85
CA LEU A 144 -4.11 -12.01 -8.52
C LEU A 144 -2.98 -11.11 -8.00
N MET A 145 -1.73 -11.47 -8.30
CA MET A 145 -0.57 -10.64 -7.99
C MET A 145 -0.63 -9.31 -8.73
N LEU A 146 -0.87 -9.32 -10.04
CA LEU A 146 -1.01 -8.09 -10.82
C LEU A 146 -2.16 -7.23 -10.30
N LEU A 147 -3.31 -7.84 -10.01
CA LEU A 147 -4.47 -7.13 -9.48
C LEU A 147 -4.16 -6.49 -8.12
N ASN A 148 -3.47 -7.21 -7.24
CA ASN A 148 -3.08 -6.65 -5.94
C ASN A 148 -2.04 -5.53 -6.10
N LEU A 149 -0.96 -5.79 -6.81
CA LEU A 149 0.20 -4.90 -6.90
C LEU A 149 -0.08 -3.63 -7.71
N LEU A 150 -0.83 -3.75 -8.81
CA LEU A 150 -1.05 -2.62 -9.74
C LEU A 150 -2.39 -1.92 -9.51
N VAL A 151 -3.33 -2.51 -8.78
CA VAL A 151 -4.66 -1.93 -8.61
C VAL A 151 -5.07 -1.82 -7.15
N ALA A 152 -5.25 -2.93 -6.45
CA ALA A 152 -5.88 -2.93 -5.14
C ALA A 152 -5.05 -2.20 -4.08
N ALA A 153 -3.76 -2.53 -3.96
CA ALA A 153 -2.87 -1.89 -3.00
C ALA A 153 -2.67 -0.39 -3.32
N PRO A 154 -2.30 0.03 -4.55
CA PRO A 154 -2.17 1.45 -4.87
C PRO A 154 -3.45 2.25 -4.58
N VAL A 155 -4.62 1.73 -4.94
CA VAL A 155 -5.89 2.44 -4.70
C VAL A 155 -6.13 2.63 -3.21
N VAL A 156 -6.07 1.56 -2.41
CA VAL A 156 -6.41 1.63 -0.98
C VAL A 156 -5.35 2.39 -0.19
N GLU A 157 -4.08 2.16 -0.47
CA GLU A 157 -2.99 2.85 0.21
C GLU A 157 -3.00 4.35 -0.06
N GLU A 158 -3.23 4.79 -1.30
CA GLU A 158 -3.31 6.21 -1.60
C GLU A 158 -4.59 6.86 -1.02
N ILE A 159 -5.73 6.16 -1.02
CA ILE A 159 -6.93 6.63 -0.31
C ILE A 159 -6.62 6.89 1.16
N VAL A 160 -6.00 5.94 1.83
CA VAL A 160 -5.69 6.07 3.27
C VAL A 160 -4.62 7.13 3.50
N MET A 161 -3.51 7.05 2.80
CA MET A 161 -2.34 7.88 3.10
C MET A 161 -2.48 9.32 2.59
N ARG A 162 -2.99 9.54 1.38
CA ARG A 162 -3.15 10.88 0.78
C ARG A 162 -4.55 11.42 0.96
N GLY A 163 -5.56 10.61 0.66
CA GLY A 163 -6.96 11.01 0.79
C GLY A 163 -7.36 11.30 2.24
N VAL A 164 -6.83 10.54 3.20
CA VAL A 164 -7.24 10.65 4.61
C VAL A 164 -6.13 11.20 5.50
N VAL A 165 -5.03 10.49 5.68
CA VAL A 165 -3.97 10.84 6.66
C VAL A 165 -3.34 12.18 6.33
N TYR A 166 -2.79 12.32 5.12
CA TYR A 166 -2.18 13.57 4.65
C TYR A 166 -3.16 14.74 4.77
N THR A 167 -4.36 14.59 4.23
CA THR A 167 -5.37 15.66 4.21
C THR A 167 -5.77 16.11 5.63
N ARG A 168 -5.87 15.19 6.60
CA ARG A 168 -6.16 15.55 8.01
C ARG A 168 -5.02 16.33 8.65
N ILE A 169 -3.78 15.93 8.40
CA ILE A 169 -2.59 16.62 8.92
C ILE A 169 -2.40 17.96 8.22
N GLU A 170 -2.57 18.02 6.89
CA GLU A 170 -2.47 19.25 6.11
C GLU A 170 -3.44 20.33 6.61
N ASN A 171 -4.70 19.97 6.84
CA ASN A 171 -5.72 20.89 7.35
C ASN A 171 -5.44 21.39 8.77
N ALA A 172 -4.60 20.69 9.53
CA ALA A 172 -4.26 21.04 10.89
C ALA A 172 -2.98 21.87 11.01
N VAL A 173 -1.93 21.49 10.28
CA VAL A 173 -0.57 22.03 10.48
C VAL A 173 0.16 22.35 9.17
N GLY A 174 -0.53 22.29 8.05
CA GLY A 174 -0.02 22.67 6.73
C GLY A 174 0.68 21.53 5.98
N SER A 175 0.89 21.79 4.69
CA SER A 175 1.37 20.81 3.70
C SER A 175 2.76 20.24 4.03
N LYS A 176 3.71 21.08 4.49
CA LYS A 176 5.09 20.62 4.81
C LYS A 176 5.09 19.51 5.87
N SER A 177 4.36 19.72 6.96
CA SER A 177 4.25 18.71 8.03
C SER A 177 3.49 17.47 7.55
N ALA A 178 2.44 17.65 6.74
CA ALA A 178 1.68 16.54 6.17
C ALA A 178 2.55 15.67 5.25
N ILE A 179 3.40 16.28 4.41
CA ILE A 179 4.35 15.57 3.57
C ILE A 179 5.25 14.68 4.43
N ILE A 180 5.91 15.25 5.44
CA ILE A 180 6.89 14.51 6.26
C ILE A 180 6.20 13.39 7.05
N ILE A 181 5.14 13.72 7.79
CA ILE A 181 4.48 12.75 8.68
C ILE A 181 3.86 11.60 7.86
N SER A 182 3.13 11.90 6.79
CA SER A 182 2.52 10.83 5.98
C SER A 182 3.56 9.95 5.29
N SER A 183 4.70 10.50 4.90
CA SER A 183 5.80 9.72 4.30
C SER A 183 6.43 8.77 5.31
N LEU A 184 6.69 9.22 6.54
CA LEU A 184 7.21 8.37 7.61
C LEU A 184 6.23 7.26 7.98
N LEU A 185 4.94 7.57 8.06
CA LEU A 185 3.90 6.56 8.31
C LEU A 185 3.81 5.56 7.16
N PHE A 186 3.99 6.00 5.90
CA PHE A 186 4.03 5.10 4.75
C PHE A 186 5.21 4.13 4.82
N GLY A 187 6.38 4.58 5.25
CA GLY A 187 7.52 3.70 5.53
C GLY A 187 7.24 2.73 6.67
N LEU A 188 6.64 3.22 7.76
CA LEU A 188 6.38 2.41 8.95
C LEU A 188 5.47 1.20 8.65
N MET A 189 4.47 1.35 7.78
CA MET A 189 3.60 0.23 7.41
C MET A 189 4.33 -0.88 6.64
N HIS A 190 5.51 -0.60 6.06
CA HIS A 190 6.30 -1.56 5.29
C HIS A 190 7.38 -2.28 6.11
N VAL A 191 7.60 -1.92 7.38
CA VAL A 191 8.60 -2.55 8.25
C VAL A 191 8.40 -4.06 8.34
N SER A 192 7.15 -4.50 8.53
CA SER A 192 6.81 -5.93 8.64
C SER A 192 6.98 -6.71 7.33
N ALA A 193 6.90 -6.04 6.19
CA ALA A 193 6.99 -6.67 4.88
C ALA A 193 8.44 -6.97 4.44
N GLY A 194 9.41 -6.12 4.81
CA GLY A 194 10.80 -6.26 4.33
C GLY A 194 11.86 -5.63 5.22
N GLY A 195 11.53 -5.32 6.48
CA GLY A 195 12.47 -4.75 7.44
C GLY A 195 12.83 -3.28 7.15
N LEU A 196 13.95 -2.84 7.72
CA LEU A 196 14.32 -1.43 7.76
C LEU A 196 14.64 -0.84 6.37
N ILE A 197 15.31 -1.59 5.51
CA ILE A 197 15.69 -1.12 4.17
C ILE A 197 14.42 -0.81 3.34
N LEU A 198 13.46 -1.74 3.35
CA LEU A 198 12.19 -1.50 2.68
C LEU A 198 11.43 -0.32 3.29
N ALA A 199 11.39 -0.23 4.62
CA ALA A 199 10.70 0.86 5.31
C ALA A 199 11.29 2.23 4.93
N ILE A 200 12.61 2.36 4.82
CA ILE A 200 13.28 3.58 4.36
C ILE A 200 12.90 3.87 2.90
N GLY A 201 12.99 2.87 2.02
CA GLY A 201 12.59 3.04 0.62
C GLY A 201 11.13 3.44 0.47
N ALA A 202 10.24 2.77 1.20
CA ALA A 202 8.83 3.12 1.20
C ALA A 202 8.57 4.52 1.77
N ALA A 203 9.29 4.96 2.81
CA ALA A 203 9.19 6.33 3.32
C ALA A 203 9.58 7.37 2.28
N LEU A 204 10.67 7.12 1.54
CA LEU A 204 11.13 8.00 0.46
C LEU A 204 10.15 7.96 -0.75
N MET A 205 9.61 6.80 -1.11
CA MET A 205 8.52 6.71 -2.10
C MET A 205 7.28 7.45 -1.60
N GLY A 206 6.97 7.31 -0.32
CA GLY A 206 5.92 8.07 0.35
C GLY A 206 6.11 9.58 0.21
N LEU A 207 7.36 10.06 0.30
CA LEU A 207 7.70 11.47 0.07
C LEU A 207 7.40 11.88 -1.38
N VAL A 208 7.78 11.06 -2.36
CA VAL A 208 7.48 11.32 -3.78
C VAL A 208 5.96 11.45 -3.99
N PHE A 209 5.16 10.50 -3.50
CA PHE A 209 3.70 10.56 -3.65
C PHE A 209 3.07 11.72 -2.88
N ALA A 210 3.57 12.06 -1.68
CA ALA A 210 3.08 13.23 -0.93
C ALA A 210 3.37 14.55 -1.64
N LEU A 211 4.54 14.69 -2.29
CA LEU A 211 4.90 15.83 -3.13
C LEU A 211 4.04 15.91 -4.39
N ILE A 212 3.78 14.77 -5.04
CA ILE A 212 2.85 14.68 -6.18
C ILE A 212 1.46 15.15 -5.75
N PHE A 213 0.95 14.64 -4.64
CA PHE A 213 -0.37 15.01 -4.12
C PHE A 213 -0.46 16.49 -3.76
N ALA A 214 0.54 17.04 -3.07
CA ALA A 214 0.62 18.45 -2.71
C ALA A 214 0.59 19.37 -3.95
N LYS A 215 1.24 18.95 -5.04
CA LYS A 215 1.32 19.75 -6.29
C LYS A 215 0.10 19.59 -7.19
N THR A 216 -0.49 18.40 -7.27
CA THR A 216 -1.57 18.10 -8.21
C THR A 216 -2.95 18.23 -7.58
N ASN A 217 -3.03 18.16 -6.27
CA ASN A 217 -4.27 18.10 -5.50
C ASN A 217 -5.24 17.01 -6.02
N SER A 218 -4.70 15.94 -6.63
CA SER A 218 -5.49 14.86 -7.24
C SER A 218 -5.00 13.49 -6.80
N LEU A 219 -5.89 12.76 -6.14
CA LEU A 219 -5.61 11.39 -5.71
C LEU A 219 -5.42 10.43 -6.90
N TRP A 220 -6.12 10.67 -8.01
CA TRP A 220 -5.96 9.85 -9.22
C TRP A 220 -4.54 9.84 -9.74
N VAL A 221 -3.85 10.99 -9.71
CA VAL A 221 -2.46 11.09 -10.14
C VAL A 221 -1.55 10.23 -9.25
N CYS A 222 -1.78 10.24 -7.94
CA CYS A 222 -1.00 9.42 -7.01
C CYS A 222 -1.26 7.93 -7.21
N ILE A 223 -2.53 7.52 -7.36
CA ILE A 223 -2.89 6.11 -7.61
C ILE A 223 -2.20 5.60 -8.87
N VAL A 224 -2.31 6.32 -9.99
CA VAL A 224 -1.68 5.89 -11.25
C VAL A 224 -0.16 5.90 -11.14
N ALA A 225 0.44 6.94 -10.57
CA ALA A 225 1.90 6.99 -10.36
C ALA A 225 2.39 5.83 -9.49
N HIS A 226 1.65 5.47 -8.43
CA HIS A 226 1.97 4.33 -7.57
C HIS A 226 1.86 3.00 -8.32
N SER A 227 0.78 2.78 -9.09
CA SER A 227 0.64 1.59 -9.92
C SER A 227 1.83 1.40 -10.86
N PHE A 228 2.27 2.47 -11.52
CA PHE A 228 3.44 2.41 -12.41
C PHE A 228 4.76 2.26 -11.65
N ALA A 229 4.89 2.82 -10.44
CA ALA A 229 6.07 2.66 -9.60
C ALA A 229 6.30 1.21 -9.14
N ASN A 230 5.27 0.39 -9.11
CA ASN A 230 5.37 -1.03 -8.77
C ASN A 230 5.84 -1.92 -9.95
N ILE A 231 5.85 -1.39 -11.19
CA ILE A 231 6.26 -2.16 -12.39
C ILE A 231 7.75 -2.54 -12.37
N PRO A 232 8.72 -1.67 -12.03
CA PRO A 232 10.12 -2.05 -12.02
C PRO A 232 10.40 -3.25 -11.12
N ASP A 233 9.80 -3.31 -9.93
CA ASP A 233 9.97 -4.44 -9.03
C ASP A 233 9.37 -5.74 -9.61
N LEU A 234 8.23 -5.65 -10.28
CA LEU A 234 7.63 -6.77 -10.99
C LEU A 234 8.53 -7.28 -12.11
N VAL A 235 9.10 -6.37 -12.92
CA VAL A 235 10.01 -6.73 -14.00
C VAL A 235 11.25 -7.43 -13.45
N LEU A 236 11.88 -6.89 -12.41
CA LEU A 236 13.03 -7.53 -11.77
C LEU A 236 12.70 -8.91 -11.19
N TYR A 237 11.47 -9.12 -10.73
CA TYR A 237 10.99 -10.43 -10.29
C TYR A 237 10.90 -11.44 -11.43
N LEU A 238 10.41 -11.04 -12.60
CA LEU A 238 10.20 -11.93 -13.74
C LEU A 238 11.50 -12.34 -14.45
N TYR A 239 12.58 -11.60 -14.28
CA TYR A 239 13.89 -11.85 -14.91
C TYR A 239 14.90 -12.60 -14.02
N LYS A 240 14.51 -13.02 -12.83
CA LYS A 240 15.31 -13.89 -11.93
C LYS A 240 14.79 -15.31 -11.91
#